data_c4b8b60b68d5197778f341a6310a83c8
#
_entry.id   c4b8b60b68d5197778f341a6310a83c8
#
_cell.length_a   1.000
_cell.length_b   1.000
_cell.length_c   1.000
_cell.angle_alpha   90.00
_cell.angle_beta   90.00
_cell.angle_gamma   90.00
#
_symmetry.space_group_name_H-M   'P 1'
#
loop_
_entity.id
_entity.type
_entity.pdbx_description
1 polymer ?
#
loop_
_entity_poly.entity_id
_entity_poly.type
_entity_poly.pdbx_seq_one_letter_code
_entity_poly.pdbx_strand_id
1 'polypeptide(L)'
;GKAWCAKFQHLSRVFGCETVWCPMVSAKRHSSSETRLKGVPLSPGIAVGRACFFELHHGEPESAPGNGSQRESQRLTHSLRWLARQRSLLARKSEVRLGPEYAEIFEAHRLMLADESLRSQLLRAIEEKGCSAEEAVESELNRYMVPFEDADSEYLQQRVADIREIQQALLDYLNNRVACRHCRDVADCSVRHCRLGNDHILVGREINASLPIETDQHTIGFIVEKGGPNCHAVILARALGYPVIGNIRKLPECIPQDAQILVNGDTGEIILDPTEETLSRYQSAFLAGGKSLQRSEPVPGLKVMANIERSEDVHDAIAAGAEGVGLYRTEMEVLLAGRLLSEAEQAARYSEVVRTMAGKPVCIRLLDLGADKTADWLVTARQADAAGGQRGARLLLARPELLRKQARALVRASEHGPVHVLYPMIVDVGQFLQLRALFDQSVADLQQGGLQHGVLFEVPAACLAAAQIMQVADFGCIGTNDLVQYLFAEDRGGGGLGHSCFETDALLWELIQQLSRVARQAGKPMAICGELAGNPDFTRRILQAGIAAISTSPSHIAKIRRAAQS
;
A
#
# COMPACT_ATOMS: atom_id res chain seq x y z
N GLY A 1 -20.97 30.33 27.91
CA GLY A 1 -22.41 30.12 27.92
C GLY A 1 -23.21 31.37 27.97
N LYS A 2 -23.28 32.42 28.58
CA LYS A 2 -24.33 33.44 28.61
C LYS A 2 -24.01 34.78 27.90
N ALA A 3 -22.87 34.92 27.28
CA ALA A 3 -22.45 36.16 26.61
C ALA A 3 -22.66 36.20 25.09
N TRP A 4 -23.08 35.09 24.48
CA TRP A 4 -23.31 34.99 23.01
C TRP A 4 -24.76 35.16 22.59
N CYS A 5 -25.70 35.02 23.52
CA CYS A 5 -27.14 35.18 23.21
C CYS A 5 -27.62 36.62 23.10
N ALA A 6 -26.88 37.62 23.57
CA ALA A 6 -27.31 39.01 23.60
C ALA A 6 -27.02 39.78 22.31
N LYS A 7 -26.19 39.24 21.37
CA LYS A 7 -25.87 39.91 20.10
C LYS A 7 -26.78 39.53 18.93
N PHE A 8 -27.59 38.48 19.09
CA PHE A 8 -28.50 38.03 18.02
C PHE A 8 -29.91 38.61 18.09
N GLN A 9 -30.29 39.29 19.19
CA GLN A 9 -31.62 39.89 19.34
C GLN A 9 -31.75 41.30 18.68
N HIS A 10 -30.67 41.88 18.17
CA HIS A 10 -30.72 43.22 17.57
C HIS A 10 -30.84 43.25 16.04
N LEU A 11 -30.74 42.10 15.36
CA LEU A 11 -30.81 41.98 13.90
C LEU A 11 -32.15 41.49 13.33
N SER A 12 -33.09 41.06 14.20
CA SER A 12 -34.40 40.54 13.76
C SER A 12 -35.48 41.62 13.54
N ARG A 13 -35.15 42.90 13.68
CA ARG A 13 -36.12 44.02 13.51
C ARG A 13 -36.04 44.74 12.18
N VAL A 14 -35.20 44.33 11.25
CA VAL A 14 -35.00 45.06 9.97
C VAL A 14 -35.51 44.29 8.73
N PHE A 15 -35.75 42.98 8.83
CA PHE A 15 -36.33 42.20 7.73
C PHE A 15 -37.49 41.34 8.22
N GLY A 16 -38.71 41.82 7.98
CA GLY A 16 -39.93 41.08 8.29
C GLY A 16 -40.01 39.79 7.47
N CYS A 17 -39.83 38.66 8.11
CA CYS A 17 -40.17 37.35 7.58
C CYS A 17 -40.80 36.54 8.70
N GLU A 18 -42.05 36.13 8.52
CA GLU A 18 -42.82 35.36 9.47
C GLU A 18 -42.22 33.95 9.67
N THR A 19 -41.91 33.64 10.90
CA THR A 19 -41.34 32.37 11.35
C THR A 19 -42.40 31.26 11.37
N VAL A 20 -42.26 30.28 10.50
CA VAL A 20 -42.91 28.98 10.66
C VAL A 20 -42.16 28.20 11.76
N TRP A 21 -42.83 28.00 12.87
CA TRP A 21 -42.35 27.17 13.98
C TRP A 21 -42.28 25.70 13.52
N CYS A 22 -41.08 25.12 13.49
CA CYS A 22 -40.88 23.68 13.43
C CYS A 22 -40.52 23.19 14.84
N PRO A 23 -41.21 22.18 15.40
CA PRO A 23 -40.96 21.75 16.77
C PRO A 23 -39.58 21.08 16.85
N MET A 24 -38.79 21.54 17.81
CA MET A 24 -37.55 20.88 18.23
C MET A 24 -37.89 19.44 18.66
N VAL A 25 -37.52 18.49 17.85
CA VAL A 25 -37.38 17.11 18.28
C VAL A 25 -36.15 17.07 19.20
N SER A 26 -36.44 16.97 20.46
CA SER A 26 -35.46 16.66 21.52
C SER A 26 -34.77 15.34 21.16
N ALA A 27 -33.59 15.41 20.57
CA ALA A 27 -32.74 14.25 20.42
C ALA A 27 -32.32 13.79 21.83
N LYS A 28 -32.92 12.73 22.31
CA LYS A 28 -32.44 11.97 23.46
C LYS A 28 -31.02 11.56 23.14
N ARG A 29 -30.06 12.06 23.93
CA ARG A 29 -28.71 11.48 23.98
C ARG A 29 -28.86 10.02 24.42
N HIS A 30 -28.81 9.12 23.48
CA HIS A 30 -28.55 7.73 23.78
C HIS A 30 -27.08 7.66 24.23
N SER A 31 -26.83 6.98 25.33
CA SER A 31 -25.50 6.52 25.72
C SER A 31 -25.06 5.53 24.66
N SER A 32 -24.40 6.01 23.59
CA SER A 32 -23.90 5.17 22.53
C SER A 32 -22.65 4.46 23.04
N SER A 33 -22.76 3.17 23.22
CA SER A 33 -21.58 2.30 23.31
C SER A 33 -20.90 2.36 21.94
N GLU A 34 -19.59 2.67 21.93
CA GLU A 34 -18.76 2.59 20.72
C GLU A 34 -18.98 1.25 20.02
N THR A 35 -19.16 1.27 18.72
CA THR A 35 -19.19 0.03 17.92
C THR A 35 -17.85 -0.12 17.21
N ARG A 36 -17.21 -1.28 17.37
CA ARG A 36 -15.93 -1.58 16.77
C ARG A 36 -16.10 -2.62 15.68
N LEU A 37 -15.57 -2.30 14.50
CA LEU A 37 -15.49 -3.20 13.36
C LEU A 37 -14.02 -3.50 13.07
N LYS A 38 -13.77 -4.66 12.49
CA LYS A 38 -12.43 -5.10 12.10
C LYS A 38 -12.42 -5.44 10.63
N GLY A 39 -11.51 -4.83 9.89
CA GLY A 39 -11.23 -5.14 8.49
C GLY A 39 -9.75 -5.47 8.29
N VAL A 40 -9.36 -5.65 7.04
CA VAL A 40 -7.97 -5.87 6.65
C VAL A 40 -7.28 -4.52 6.48
N PRO A 41 -6.15 -4.26 7.15
CA PRO A 41 -5.35 -3.06 6.94
C PRO A 41 -4.71 -3.10 5.54
N LEU A 42 -5.07 -2.15 4.68
CA LEU A 42 -4.55 -2.06 3.32
C LEU A 42 -3.56 -0.91 3.15
N SER A 43 -3.76 0.19 3.87
CA SER A 43 -2.85 1.32 3.91
C SER A 43 -2.78 1.89 5.33
N PRO A 44 -1.57 2.16 5.85
CA PRO A 44 -1.39 2.61 7.23
C PRO A 44 -1.90 4.04 7.45
N GLY A 45 -2.05 4.41 8.73
CA GLY A 45 -2.44 5.73 9.16
C GLY A 45 -3.75 5.74 9.94
N ILE A 46 -4.04 6.86 10.61
CA ILE A 46 -5.24 7.03 11.41
C ILE A 46 -5.98 8.27 10.92
N ALA A 47 -7.30 8.14 10.74
CA ALA A 47 -8.17 9.23 10.36
C ALA A 47 -9.45 9.25 11.20
N VAL A 48 -9.95 10.47 11.50
CA VAL A 48 -11.27 10.65 12.12
C VAL A 48 -12.06 11.64 11.31
N GLY A 49 -13.20 11.21 10.83
CA GLY A 49 -14.07 12.03 10.01
C GLY A 49 -15.48 11.48 9.96
N ARG A 50 -16.26 11.99 9.02
CA ARG A 50 -17.62 11.53 8.77
C ARG A 50 -17.63 10.47 7.68
N ALA A 51 -18.40 9.40 7.89
CA ALA A 51 -18.63 8.38 6.88
C ALA A 51 -19.39 8.98 5.69
N CYS A 52 -18.80 8.88 4.51
CA CYS A 52 -19.42 9.34 3.27
C CYS A 52 -19.44 8.19 2.26
N PHE A 53 -20.64 7.67 2.00
CA PHE A 53 -20.79 6.63 1.00
C PHE A 53 -20.66 7.24 -0.39
N PHE A 54 -19.75 6.71 -1.16
CA PHE A 54 -19.68 6.99 -2.58
C PHE A 54 -20.38 5.86 -3.35
N GLU A 55 -21.56 6.18 -3.84
CA GLU A 55 -22.27 5.33 -4.79
C GLU A 55 -22.35 6.05 -6.12
N LEU A 56 -22.28 5.28 -7.20
CA LEU A 56 -22.58 5.80 -8.52
C LEU A 56 -24.08 6.09 -8.56
N HIS A 57 -24.46 7.36 -8.55
CA HIS A 57 -25.85 7.71 -8.76
C HIS A 57 -26.23 7.34 -10.19
N HIS A 58 -27.25 6.50 -10.33
CA HIS A 58 -27.87 6.20 -11.60
C HIS A 58 -28.63 7.46 -12.06
N GLY A 59 -28.07 8.22 -12.99
CA GLY A 59 -28.89 9.07 -13.83
C GLY A 59 -29.90 8.17 -14.55
N GLU A 60 -31.14 8.61 -14.73
CA GLU A 60 -32.08 7.85 -15.53
C GLU A 60 -31.45 7.55 -16.89
N PRO A 61 -31.43 6.28 -17.33
CA PRO A 61 -30.89 5.97 -18.63
C PRO A 61 -31.73 6.73 -19.68
N GLU A 62 -31.10 7.52 -20.53
CA GLU A 62 -31.71 7.95 -21.78
C GLU A 62 -31.87 6.72 -22.70
N SER A 63 -32.62 5.72 -22.27
CA SER A 63 -33.01 4.59 -23.09
C SER A 63 -34.19 4.99 -23.95
N ALA A 64 -33.89 5.65 -25.05
CA ALA A 64 -34.81 5.62 -26.17
C ALA A 64 -34.56 4.34 -26.96
N PRO A 65 -35.44 3.38 -26.97
CA PRO A 65 -35.32 2.19 -27.81
C PRO A 65 -35.41 2.61 -29.29
N GLY A 66 -34.41 2.22 -30.08
CA GLY A 66 -34.52 2.29 -31.54
C GLY A 66 -33.72 3.34 -32.28
N ASN A 67 -32.60 3.81 -31.73
CA ASN A 67 -31.71 4.68 -32.45
C ASN A 67 -30.57 3.89 -33.12
N GLY A 68 -30.63 3.76 -34.44
CA GLY A 68 -29.82 2.90 -35.28
C GLY A 68 -28.32 2.81 -34.95
N SER A 69 -27.70 1.72 -35.37
CA SER A 69 -26.30 1.31 -35.16
C SER A 69 -25.29 2.46 -35.32
N GLN A 70 -25.55 3.40 -36.23
CA GLN A 70 -24.67 4.55 -36.46
C GLN A 70 -24.62 5.53 -35.26
N ARG A 71 -25.74 5.74 -34.57
CA ARG A 71 -25.77 6.62 -33.39
C ARG A 71 -25.06 5.98 -32.20
N GLU A 72 -25.27 4.68 -32.01
CA GLU A 72 -24.60 3.92 -30.96
C GLU A 72 -23.07 3.87 -31.18
N SER A 73 -22.64 3.68 -32.43
CA SER A 73 -21.21 3.76 -32.81
C SER A 73 -20.59 5.14 -32.56
N GLN A 74 -21.36 6.22 -32.76
CA GLN A 74 -20.93 7.56 -32.44
C GLN A 74 -20.83 7.80 -30.92
N ARG A 75 -21.81 7.34 -30.14
CA ARG A 75 -21.80 7.39 -28.66
C ARG A 75 -20.57 6.69 -28.11
N LEU A 76 -20.33 5.45 -28.57
CA LEU A 76 -19.15 4.68 -28.16
C LEU A 76 -17.84 5.39 -28.51
N THR A 77 -17.71 5.87 -29.75
CA THR A 77 -16.50 6.57 -30.20
C THR A 77 -16.23 7.82 -29.36
N HIS A 78 -17.29 8.55 -28.98
CA HIS A 78 -17.18 9.72 -28.14
C HIS A 78 -16.75 9.36 -26.72
N SER A 79 -17.33 8.30 -26.13
CA SER A 79 -16.98 7.83 -24.79
C SER A 79 -15.52 7.39 -24.69
N LEU A 80 -15.02 6.62 -25.67
CA LEU A 80 -13.63 6.18 -25.73
C LEU A 80 -12.65 7.37 -25.79
N ARG A 81 -12.93 8.36 -26.64
CA ARG A 81 -12.10 9.58 -26.75
C ARG A 81 -12.13 10.42 -25.48
N TRP A 82 -13.32 10.55 -24.86
CA TRP A 82 -13.46 11.30 -23.63
C TRP A 82 -12.68 10.64 -22.50
N LEU A 83 -12.85 9.32 -22.31
CA LEU A 83 -12.16 8.58 -21.25
C LEU A 83 -10.64 8.60 -21.46
N ALA A 84 -10.15 8.43 -22.68
CA ALA A 84 -8.72 8.53 -22.98
C ALA A 84 -8.14 9.91 -22.59
N ARG A 85 -8.88 11.00 -22.81
CA ARG A 85 -8.49 12.35 -22.36
C ARG A 85 -8.46 12.44 -20.83
N GLN A 86 -9.46 11.87 -20.15
CA GLN A 86 -9.49 11.85 -18.68
C GLN A 86 -8.29 11.08 -18.12
N ARG A 87 -7.94 9.92 -18.69
CA ARG A 87 -6.74 9.15 -18.29
C ARG A 87 -5.46 9.93 -18.50
N SER A 88 -5.31 10.68 -19.59
CA SER A 88 -4.16 11.58 -19.79
C SER A 88 -4.07 12.69 -18.73
N LEU A 89 -5.20 13.25 -18.31
CA LEU A 89 -5.22 14.24 -17.23
C LEU A 89 -4.84 13.64 -15.88
N LEU A 90 -5.32 12.43 -15.59
CA LEU A 90 -4.98 11.69 -14.38
C LEU A 90 -3.50 11.31 -14.35
N ALA A 91 -2.93 10.86 -15.48
CA ALA A 91 -1.50 10.60 -15.60
C ALA A 91 -0.68 11.82 -15.21
N ARG A 92 -0.98 12.99 -15.78
CA ARG A 92 -0.28 14.25 -15.45
C ARG A 92 -0.44 14.65 -13.98
N LYS A 93 -1.64 14.48 -13.40
CA LYS A 93 -1.88 14.79 -11.98
C LYS A 93 -1.09 13.85 -11.06
N SER A 94 -1.05 12.56 -11.41
CA SER A 94 -0.28 11.56 -10.67
C SER A 94 1.22 11.85 -10.75
N GLU A 95 1.72 12.18 -11.95
CA GLU A 95 3.11 12.56 -12.16
C GLU A 95 3.54 13.73 -11.28
N VAL A 96 2.72 14.79 -11.23
CA VAL A 96 3.01 15.99 -10.42
C VAL A 96 2.94 15.72 -8.91
N ARG A 97 1.99 14.87 -8.46
CA ARG A 97 1.74 14.64 -7.02
C ARG A 97 2.59 13.51 -6.43
N LEU A 98 2.92 12.52 -7.23
CA LEU A 98 3.48 11.25 -6.76
C LEU A 98 4.74 10.81 -7.53
N GLY A 99 4.93 11.30 -8.75
CA GLY A 99 6.04 10.92 -9.63
C GLY A 99 5.59 10.20 -10.90
N PRO A 100 6.50 10.05 -11.88
CA PRO A 100 6.20 9.48 -13.18
C PRO A 100 5.75 8.02 -13.12
N GLU A 101 6.24 7.25 -12.16
CA GLU A 101 5.90 5.84 -11.97
C GLU A 101 4.40 5.62 -11.70
N TYR A 102 3.74 6.54 -11.01
CA TYR A 102 2.29 6.47 -10.76
C TYR A 102 1.45 6.92 -11.95
N ALA A 103 2.04 7.72 -12.83
CA ALA A 103 1.40 8.14 -14.08
C ALA A 103 1.25 6.98 -15.07
N GLU A 104 2.17 6.01 -15.05
CA GLU A 104 2.18 4.85 -15.95
C GLU A 104 0.89 4.00 -15.85
N ILE A 105 0.26 3.94 -14.68
CA ILE A 105 -1.03 3.24 -14.49
C ILE A 105 -2.10 3.84 -15.43
N PHE A 106 -2.22 5.14 -15.44
CA PHE A 106 -3.22 5.83 -16.28
C PHE A 106 -2.81 5.88 -17.75
N GLU A 107 -1.51 5.86 -18.02
CA GLU A 107 -1.00 5.78 -19.39
C GLU A 107 -1.28 4.39 -20.00
N ALA A 108 -1.15 3.31 -19.22
CA ALA A 108 -1.56 1.98 -19.64
C ALA A 108 -3.07 1.93 -19.98
N HIS A 109 -3.92 2.49 -19.11
CA HIS A 109 -5.35 2.61 -19.39
C HIS A 109 -5.63 3.41 -20.67
N ARG A 110 -4.88 4.50 -20.92
CA ARG A 110 -5.00 5.30 -22.14
C ARG A 110 -4.63 4.49 -23.38
N LEU A 111 -3.55 3.70 -23.31
CA LEU A 111 -3.12 2.84 -24.42
C LEU A 111 -4.17 1.77 -24.72
N MET A 112 -4.76 1.13 -23.72
CA MET A 112 -5.85 0.17 -23.91
C MET A 112 -7.06 0.81 -24.61
N LEU A 113 -7.44 2.04 -24.21
CA LEU A 113 -8.54 2.78 -24.85
C LEU A 113 -8.22 3.24 -26.28
N ALA A 114 -6.94 3.34 -26.63
CA ALA A 114 -6.47 3.69 -27.97
C ALA A 114 -6.24 2.47 -28.88
N ASP A 115 -6.41 1.25 -28.35
CA ASP A 115 -6.22 0.02 -29.10
C ASP A 115 -7.26 -0.11 -30.23
N GLU A 116 -6.79 -0.16 -31.48
CA GLU A 116 -7.65 -0.23 -32.64
C GLU A 116 -8.35 -1.59 -32.78
N SER A 117 -7.75 -2.67 -32.24
CA SER A 117 -8.38 -3.99 -32.22
C SER A 117 -9.60 -4.01 -31.30
N LEU A 118 -9.43 -3.51 -30.06
CA LEU A 118 -10.54 -3.38 -29.10
C LEU A 118 -11.64 -2.49 -29.68
N ARG A 119 -11.29 -1.33 -30.22
CA ARG A 119 -12.25 -0.40 -30.82
C ARG A 119 -13.02 -1.04 -31.97
N SER A 120 -12.32 -1.73 -32.86
CA SER A 120 -12.96 -2.40 -34.01
C SER A 120 -13.92 -3.51 -33.59
N GLN A 121 -13.59 -4.26 -32.51
CA GLN A 121 -14.46 -5.31 -31.99
C GLN A 121 -15.72 -4.74 -31.35
N LEU A 122 -15.60 -3.68 -30.55
CA LEU A 122 -16.74 -2.99 -29.97
C LEU A 122 -17.69 -2.41 -31.04
N LEU A 123 -17.14 -1.79 -32.09
CA LEU A 123 -17.95 -1.25 -33.18
C LEU A 123 -18.64 -2.35 -34.00
N ARG A 124 -17.95 -3.47 -34.27
CA ARG A 124 -18.54 -4.63 -34.95
C ARG A 124 -19.67 -5.22 -34.14
N ALA A 125 -19.55 -5.32 -32.82
CA ALA A 125 -20.63 -5.80 -31.97
C ALA A 125 -21.90 -4.95 -32.12
N ILE A 126 -21.78 -3.62 -32.21
CA ILE A 126 -22.91 -2.73 -32.48
C ILE A 126 -23.49 -2.95 -33.88
N GLU A 127 -22.63 -3.05 -34.89
CA GLU A 127 -23.06 -3.15 -36.30
C GLU A 127 -23.66 -4.51 -36.63
N GLU A 128 -23.05 -5.61 -36.18
CA GLU A 128 -23.49 -6.98 -36.51
C GLU A 128 -24.64 -7.48 -35.63
N LYS A 129 -24.62 -7.13 -34.32
CA LYS A 129 -25.62 -7.59 -33.37
C LYS A 129 -26.79 -6.59 -33.18
N GLY A 130 -26.64 -5.36 -33.65
CA GLY A 130 -27.62 -4.29 -33.47
C GLY A 130 -27.84 -3.89 -31.99
N CYS A 131 -26.82 -4.12 -31.15
CA CYS A 131 -26.89 -3.85 -29.71
C CYS A 131 -26.54 -2.39 -29.38
N SER A 132 -26.84 -1.96 -28.16
CA SER A 132 -26.45 -0.64 -27.66
C SER A 132 -24.94 -0.54 -27.40
N ALA A 133 -24.42 0.68 -27.25
CA ALA A 133 -23.02 0.91 -26.93
C ALA A 133 -22.65 0.28 -25.57
N GLU A 134 -23.57 0.32 -24.60
CA GLU A 134 -23.44 -0.29 -23.27
C GLU A 134 -23.32 -1.81 -23.36
N GLU A 135 -24.22 -2.46 -24.09
CA GLU A 135 -24.21 -3.92 -24.29
C GLU A 135 -22.95 -4.38 -25.02
N ALA A 136 -22.47 -3.61 -26.01
CA ALA A 136 -21.22 -3.88 -26.69
C ALA A 136 -20.01 -3.80 -25.75
N VAL A 137 -19.92 -2.75 -24.93
CA VAL A 137 -18.86 -2.59 -23.92
C VAL A 137 -18.91 -3.72 -22.91
N GLU A 138 -20.08 -4.05 -22.38
CA GLU A 138 -20.24 -5.11 -21.39
C GLU A 138 -19.88 -6.49 -21.95
N SER A 139 -20.41 -6.85 -23.10
CA SER A 139 -20.20 -8.17 -23.70
C SER A 139 -18.77 -8.41 -24.17
N GLU A 140 -18.17 -7.44 -24.87
CA GLU A 140 -16.84 -7.62 -25.42
C GLU A 140 -15.74 -7.53 -24.35
N LEU A 141 -15.83 -6.59 -23.37
CA LEU A 141 -14.84 -6.54 -22.30
C LEU A 141 -14.96 -7.73 -21.34
N ASN A 142 -16.18 -8.21 -21.05
CA ASN A 142 -16.35 -9.46 -20.30
C ASN A 142 -15.68 -10.64 -21.03
N ARG A 143 -15.80 -10.72 -22.37
CA ARG A 143 -15.14 -11.76 -23.15
C ARG A 143 -13.61 -11.72 -23.03
N TYR A 144 -13.01 -10.53 -22.86
CA TYR A 144 -11.59 -10.39 -22.62
C TYR A 144 -11.20 -10.82 -21.18
N MET A 145 -12.07 -10.63 -20.20
CA MET A 145 -11.78 -10.95 -18.81
C MET A 145 -11.94 -12.42 -18.46
N VAL A 146 -12.97 -13.09 -19.01
CA VAL A 146 -13.30 -14.49 -18.71
C VAL A 146 -12.11 -15.47 -18.75
N PRO A 147 -11.19 -15.42 -19.73
CA PRO A 147 -10.04 -16.34 -19.76
C PRO A 147 -9.06 -16.15 -18.60
N PHE A 148 -9.13 -15.03 -17.89
CA PHE A 148 -8.21 -14.63 -16.84
C PHE A 148 -8.86 -14.61 -15.44
N GLU A 149 -10.20 -14.71 -15.34
CA GLU A 149 -10.92 -14.70 -14.06
C GLU A 149 -10.59 -15.91 -13.18
N ASP A 150 -10.37 -17.06 -13.79
CA ASP A 150 -9.99 -18.30 -13.10
C ASP A 150 -8.47 -18.52 -13.02
N ALA A 151 -7.68 -17.52 -13.42
CA ALA A 151 -6.24 -17.64 -13.35
C ALA A 151 -5.75 -17.43 -11.91
N ASP A 152 -4.97 -18.36 -11.39
CA ASP A 152 -4.33 -18.29 -10.07
C ASP A 152 -3.24 -17.19 -9.99
N SER A 153 -3.03 -16.44 -11.05
CA SER A 153 -2.03 -15.37 -11.15
C SER A 153 -2.59 -14.03 -10.69
N GLU A 154 -2.06 -13.49 -9.60
CA GLU A 154 -2.40 -12.15 -9.08
C GLU A 154 -2.21 -11.06 -10.13
N TYR A 155 -1.22 -11.21 -11.02
CA TYR A 155 -0.99 -10.31 -12.15
C TYR A 155 -2.18 -10.29 -13.12
N LEU A 156 -2.69 -11.46 -13.50
CA LEU A 156 -3.83 -11.56 -14.40
C LEU A 156 -5.11 -11.03 -13.74
N GLN A 157 -5.29 -11.29 -12.45
CA GLN A 157 -6.37 -10.69 -11.67
C GLN A 157 -6.27 -9.14 -11.62
N GLN A 158 -5.05 -8.60 -11.54
CA GLN A 158 -4.81 -7.17 -11.56
C GLN A 158 -5.15 -6.57 -12.94
N ARG A 159 -4.81 -7.26 -14.04
CA ARG A 159 -5.21 -6.85 -15.40
C ARG A 159 -6.72 -6.93 -15.63
N VAL A 160 -7.38 -7.94 -15.06
CA VAL A 160 -8.85 -8.01 -15.03
C VAL A 160 -9.43 -6.82 -14.29
N ALA A 161 -8.83 -6.40 -13.17
CA ALA A 161 -9.26 -5.23 -12.43
C ALA A 161 -9.12 -3.93 -13.25
N ASP A 162 -8.01 -3.76 -13.98
CA ASP A 162 -7.79 -2.61 -14.88
C ASP A 162 -8.84 -2.58 -16.01
N ILE A 163 -9.10 -3.71 -16.65
CA ILE A 163 -10.12 -3.82 -17.71
C ILE A 163 -11.51 -3.52 -17.13
N ARG A 164 -11.82 -4.05 -15.93
CA ARG A 164 -13.10 -3.81 -15.25
C ARG A 164 -13.26 -2.33 -14.87
N GLU A 165 -12.19 -1.65 -14.46
CA GLU A 165 -12.21 -0.21 -14.21
C GLU A 165 -12.51 0.59 -15.48
N ILE A 166 -11.90 0.23 -16.61
CA ILE A 166 -12.16 0.85 -17.91
C ILE A 166 -13.60 0.58 -18.35
N GLN A 167 -14.06 -0.65 -18.22
CA GLN A 167 -15.44 -1.06 -18.54
C GLN A 167 -16.44 -0.21 -17.75
N GLN A 168 -16.26 -0.16 -16.43
CA GLN A 168 -17.17 0.60 -15.56
C GLN A 168 -17.16 2.08 -15.90
N ALA A 169 -16.00 2.68 -16.15
CA ALA A 169 -15.89 4.08 -16.51
C ALA A 169 -16.57 4.40 -17.88
N LEU A 170 -16.50 3.49 -18.85
CA LEU A 170 -17.20 3.62 -20.11
C LEU A 170 -18.72 3.53 -19.92
N LEU A 171 -19.18 2.53 -19.16
CA LEU A 171 -20.60 2.35 -18.84
C LEU A 171 -21.17 3.54 -18.07
N ASP A 172 -20.43 4.07 -17.12
CA ASP A 172 -20.84 5.26 -16.35
C ASP A 172 -20.98 6.48 -17.26
N TYR A 173 -20.05 6.67 -18.19
CA TYR A 173 -20.14 7.75 -19.16
C TYR A 173 -21.34 7.58 -20.11
N LEU A 174 -21.52 6.38 -20.67
CA LEU A 174 -22.60 6.06 -21.63
C LEU A 174 -23.99 6.19 -20.99
N ASN A 175 -24.12 5.81 -19.71
CA ASN A 175 -25.36 5.91 -18.95
C ASN A 175 -25.58 7.27 -18.27
N ASN A 176 -24.76 8.29 -18.57
CA ASN A 176 -24.77 9.57 -17.85
C ASN A 176 -24.70 9.42 -16.32
N ARG A 177 -24.11 8.34 -15.84
CA ARG A 177 -23.85 8.13 -14.42
C ARG A 177 -22.74 9.06 -13.99
N VAL A 178 -23.11 10.12 -13.32
CA VAL A 178 -22.13 10.93 -12.62
C VAL A 178 -21.78 10.16 -11.36
N ALA A 179 -20.56 9.61 -11.31
CA ALA A 179 -19.99 9.27 -10.02
C ALA A 179 -20.22 10.49 -9.13
N CYS A 180 -20.70 10.32 -7.91
CA CYS A 180 -20.72 11.41 -6.95
C CYS A 180 -19.25 11.84 -6.83
N ARG A 181 -18.88 12.82 -7.67
CA ARG A 181 -17.56 13.44 -7.64
C ARG A 181 -17.59 14.32 -6.42
N HIS A 182 -17.45 13.66 -5.28
CA HIS A 182 -17.41 14.31 -4.01
C HIS A 182 -16.51 15.49 -4.17
N CYS A 183 -17.13 16.65 -4.01
CA CYS A 183 -16.46 17.90 -3.75
C CYS A 183 -16.10 18.78 -4.96
N ARG A 184 -16.49 18.45 -6.20
CA ARG A 184 -16.42 19.44 -7.30
C ARG A 184 -17.65 20.35 -7.39
N ASP A 185 -18.80 19.90 -6.90
CA ASP A 185 -20.03 20.68 -6.82
C ASP A 185 -20.70 20.45 -5.46
N VAL A 186 -20.16 21.10 -4.43
CA VAL A 186 -20.67 21.09 -3.05
C VAL A 186 -22.13 21.56 -2.97
N ALA A 187 -22.60 22.33 -3.96
CA ALA A 187 -23.96 22.89 -3.99
C ALA A 187 -25.03 21.82 -4.21
N ASP A 188 -24.75 20.77 -4.99
CA ASP A 188 -25.72 19.73 -5.36
C ASP A 188 -25.59 18.44 -4.53
N CYS A 189 -24.59 18.36 -3.63
CA CYS A 189 -24.43 17.21 -2.76
C CYS A 189 -25.56 17.14 -1.73
N SER A 190 -26.27 16.00 -1.69
CA SER A 190 -27.29 15.71 -0.69
C SER A 190 -26.71 15.50 0.71
N VAL A 191 -25.41 15.28 0.82
CA VAL A 191 -24.73 14.94 2.07
C VAL A 191 -24.29 16.24 2.78
N ARG A 192 -24.86 16.47 3.95
CA ARG A 192 -24.75 17.73 4.71
C ARG A 192 -23.31 18.13 5.08
N HIS A 193 -22.46 17.16 5.42
CA HIS A 193 -21.09 17.45 5.86
C HIS A 193 -20.17 17.88 4.71
N CYS A 194 -20.37 17.36 3.49
CA CYS A 194 -19.63 17.83 2.32
C CYS A 194 -19.90 19.32 2.05
N ARG A 195 -21.14 19.79 2.28
CA ARG A 195 -21.51 21.19 2.14
C ARG A 195 -20.82 22.11 3.17
N LEU A 196 -20.38 21.53 4.28
CA LEU A 196 -19.73 22.27 5.37
C LEU A 196 -18.19 22.22 5.29
N GLY A 197 -17.61 21.55 4.29
CA GLY A 197 -16.17 21.39 4.14
C GLY A 197 -15.50 20.62 5.28
N ASN A 198 -16.20 19.67 5.90
CA ASN A 198 -15.67 18.86 6.99
C ASN A 198 -14.94 17.62 6.45
N ASP A 199 -13.93 17.20 7.18
CA ASP A 199 -13.17 16.00 6.87
C ASP A 199 -14.05 14.76 6.85
N HIS A 200 -13.89 13.93 5.81
CA HIS A 200 -14.70 12.75 5.60
C HIS A 200 -13.88 11.54 5.14
N ILE A 201 -14.40 10.37 5.45
CA ILE A 201 -13.85 9.08 5.06
C ILE A 201 -14.79 8.47 4.04
N LEU A 202 -14.27 8.17 2.86
CA LEU A 202 -15.05 7.59 1.79
C LEU A 202 -15.29 6.09 2.04
N VAL A 203 -16.56 5.68 2.00
CA VAL A 203 -17.01 4.32 2.26
C VAL A 203 -17.69 3.79 1.00
N GLY A 204 -17.25 2.63 0.49
CA GLY A 204 -17.83 2.07 -0.72
C GLY A 204 -17.47 0.61 -0.95
N ARG A 205 -18.03 0.04 -2.01
CA ARG A 205 -17.75 -1.36 -2.34
C ARG A 205 -16.31 -1.58 -2.74
N GLU A 206 -15.79 -0.70 -3.58
CA GLU A 206 -14.48 -0.83 -4.21
C GLU A 206 -13.99 0.56 -4.59
N ILE A 207 -12.70 0.81 -4.47
CA ILE A 207 -12.09 2.05 -4.97
C ILE A 207 -11.38 1.77 -6.29
N ASN A 208 -11.51 2.67 -7.25
CA ASN A 208 -10.76 2.65 -8.50
C ASN A 208 -9.48 3.52 -8.39
N ALA A 209 -8.54 3.33 -9.30
CA ALA A 209 -7.26 4.05 -9.28
C ALA A 209 -7.43 5.58 -9.42
N SER A 210 -8.48 6.06 -10.06
CA SER A 210 -8.70 7.50 -10.24
C SER A 210 -9.14 8.20 -8.95
N LEU A 211 -9.87 7.50 -8.06
CA LEU A 211 -10.49 8.10 -6.89
C LEU A 211 -9.49 8.77 -5.93
N PRO A 212 -8.37 8.13 -5.51
CA PRO A 212 -7.40 8.78 -4.61
C PRO A 212 -6.75 10.03 -5.22
N ILE A 213 -6.63 10.10 -6.54
CA ILE A 213 -6.05 11.25 -7.25
C ILE A 213 -7.06 12.39 -7.43
N GLU A 214 -8.34 12.07 -7.55
CA GLU A 214 -9.42 13.02 -7.80
C GLU A 214 -10.08 13.56 -6.54
N THR A 215 -9.82 12.96 -5.37
CA THR A 215 -10.35 13.43 -4.09
C THR A 215 -9.89 14.84 -3.74
N ASP A 216 -10.71 15.52 -2.97
CA ASP A 216 -10.42 16.86 -2.46
C ASP A 216 -9.57 16.82 -1.17
N GLN A 217 -9.28 18.01 -0.65
CA GLN A 217 -8.51 18.20 0.58
C GLN A 217 -9.21 17.69 1.86
N HIS A 218 -10.52 17.42 1.80
CA HIS A 218 -11.32 16.96 2.94
C HIS A 218 -11.49 15.44 2.98
N THR A 219 -11.08 14.73 1.93
CA THR A 219 -11.00 13.27 1.98
C THR A 219 -9.77 12.86 2.76
N ILE A 220 -9.97 12.11 3.86
CA ILE A 220 -8.90 11.76 4.79
C ILE A 220 -8.70 10.24 4.97
N GLY A 221 -9.46 9.40 4.27
CA GLY A 221 -9.30 7.94 4.30
C GLY A 221 -10.38 7.20 3.54
N PHE A 222 -10.23 5.88 3.44
CA PHE A 222 -11.12 5.00 2.68
C PHE A 222 -11.46 3.73 3.46
N ILE A 223 -12.72 3.27 3.32
CA ILE A 223 -13.19 1.97 3.80
C ILE A 223 -13.87 1.26 2.63
N VAL A 224 -13.48 0.01 2.35
CA VAL A 224 -13.99 -0.73 1.18
C VAL A 224 -14.40 -2.17 1.52
N GLU A 225 -15.43 -2.67 0.83
CA GLU A 225 -15.84 -4.08 0.94
C GLU A 225 -14.86 -5.01 0.26
N LYS A 226 -14.27 -4.59 -0.87
CA LYS A 226 -13.35 -5.36 -1.68
C LYS A 226 -12.08 -4.55 -1.96
N GLY A 227 -10.98 -5.21 -2.00
CA GLY A 227 -9.68 -4.63 -2.35
C GLY A 227 -8.55 -5.42 -1.73
N GLY A 228 -7.44 -5.50 -2.44
CA GLY A 228 -6.20 -6.13 -1.98
C GLY A 228 -5.10 -5.10 -1.76
N PRO A 229 -4.04 -5.42 -1.01
CA PRO A 229 -2.93 -4.51 -0.74
C PRO A 229 -2.17 -4.10 -2.00
N ASN A 230 -2.28 -4.88 -3.07
CA ASN A 230 -1.57 -4.70 -4.33
C ASN A 230 -2.45 -4.07 -5.44
N CYS A 231 -3.73 -3.73 -5.18
CA CYS A 231 -4.52 -3.05 -6.19
C CYS A 231 -4.05 -1.60 -6.38
N HIS A 232 -4.08 -1.11 -7.61
CA HIS A 232 -3.58 0.22 -7.98
C HIS A 232 -4.18 1.35 -7.13
N ALA A 233 -5.47 1.25 -6.82
CA ALA A 233 -6.14 2.24 -5.99
C ALA A 233 -5.57 2.30 -4.56
N VAL A 234 -5.25 1.16 -3.94
CA VAL A 234 -4.65 1.09 -2.61
C VAL A 234 -3.20 1.58 -2.65
N ILE A 235 -2.44 1.24 -3.70
CA ILE A 235 -1.08 1.72 -3.91
C ILE A 235 -1.07 3.26 -3.98
N LEU A 236 -1.97 3.85 -4.78
CA LEU A 236 -2.11 5.30 -4.91
C LEU A 236 -2.59 5.96 -3.61
N ALA A 237 -3.57 5.37 -2.92
CA ALA A 237 -4.04 5.86 -1.63
C ALA A 237 -2.92 5.84 -0.58
N ARG A 238 -2.12 4.78 -0.53
CA ARG A 238 -0.95 4.66 0.35
C ARG A 238 0.12 5.70 0.03
N ALA A 239 0.44 5.89 -1.24
CA ALA A 239 1.40 6.89 -1.69
C ALA A 239 0.96 8.32 -1.34
N LEU A 240 -0.35 8.59 -1.32
CA LEU A 240 -0.95 9.85 -0.90
C LEU A 240 -1.11 9.98 0.62
N GLY A 241 -0.81 8.92 1.38
CA GLY A 241 -0.90 8.91 2.85
C GLY A 241 -2.32 8.72 3.39
N TYR A 242 -3.25 8.21 2.60
CA TYR A 242 -4.60 7.88 3.07
C TYR A 242 -4.64 6.52 3.76
N PRO A 243 -5.15 6.39 4.99
CA PRO A 243 -5.48 5.11 5.58
C PRO A 243 -6.57 4.41 4.78
N VAL A 244 -6.39 3.11 4.54
CA VAL A 244 -7.37 2.27 3.83
C VAL A 244 -7.61 0.99 4.62
N ILE A 245 -8.89 0.68 4.87
CA ILE A 245 -9.31 -0.60 5.45
C ILE A 245 -10.23 -1.30 4.44
N GLY A 246 -9.96 -2.57 4.19
CA GLY A 246 -10.73 -3.39 3.25
C GLY A 246 -11.39 -4.62 3.90
N ASN A 247 -12.08 -5.39 3.06
CA ASN A 247 -12.70 -6.67 3.41
C ASN A 247 -13.75 -6.60 4.53
N ILE A 248 -14.55 -5.54 4.55
CA ILE A 248 -15.68 -5.40 5.47
C ILE A 248 -16.96 -5.68 4.68
N ARG A 249 -17.62 -6.78 4.99
CA ARG A 249 -18.87 -7.16 4.31
C ARG A 249 -20.03 -6.29 4.78
N LYS A 250 -20.92 -5.94 3.85
CA LYS A 250 -22.18 -5.23 4.13
C LYS A 250 -21.96 -3.85 4.77
N LEU A 251 -21.06 -3.06 4.23
CA LEU A 251 -20.73 -1.72 4.72
C LEU A 251 -21.97 -0.84 5.00
N PRO A 252 -23.00 -0.76 4.12
CA PRO A 252 -24.15 0.09 4.39
C PRO A 252 -24.99 -0.35 5.60
N GLU A 253 -24.93 -1.64 5.97
CA GLU A 253 -25.62 -2.17 7.15
C GLU A 253 -24.83 -1.90 8.44
N CYS A 254 -23.49 -1.83 8.34
CA CYS A 254 -22.59 -1.72 9.47
C CYS A 254 -22.21 -0.27 9.82
N ILE A 255 -22.15 0.61 8.82
CA ILE A 255 -21.72 2.01 8.97
C ILE A 255 -22.87 2.92 8.52
N PRO A 256 -23.48 3.69 9.41
CA PRO A 256 -24.48 4.69 9.01
C PRO A 256 -23.84 5.81 8.18
N GLN A 257 -24.60 6.32 7.20
CA GLN A 257 -24.22 7.55 6.49
C GLN A 257 -24.06 8.70 7.48
N ASP A 258 -23.01 9.51 7.33
CA ASP A 258 -22.70 10.66 8.18
C ASP A 258 -22.33 10.32 9.64
N ALA A 259 -22.12 9.02 9.97
CA ALA A 259 -21.60 8.62 11.27
C ALA A 259 -20.18 9.18 11.49
N GLN A 260 -19.88 9.57 12.72
CA GLN A 260 -18.49 9.88 13.07
C GLN A 260 -17.72 8.58 13.20
N ILE A 261 -16.61 8.45 12.48
CA ILE A 261 -15.81 7.23 12.46
C ILE A 261 -14.33 7.54 12.66
N LEU A 262 -13.67 6.66 13.39
CA LEU A 262 -12.23 6.59 13.48
C LEU A 262 -11.75 5.36 12.71
N VAL A 263 -10.82 5.56 11.80
CA VAL A 263 -10.18 4.52 10.99
C VAL A 263 -8.74 4.39 11.41
N ASN A 264 -8.31 3.19 11.79
CA ASN A 264 -6.93 2.85 12.07
C ASN A 264 -6.43 1.87 11.01
N GLY A 265 -5.80 2.40 9.97
CA GLY A 265 -5.22 1.64 8.86
C GLY A 265 -4.02 0.80 9.24
N ASP A 266 -3.40 1.03 10.41
CA ASP A 266 -2.30 0.20 10.91
C ASP A 266 -2.82 -1.13 11.48
N THR A 267 -3.97 -1.10 12.13
CA THR A 267 -4.56 -2.26 12.81
C THR A 267 -5.77 -2.85 12.07
N GLY A 268 -6.36 -2.13 11.13
CA GLY A 268 -7.61 -2.51 10.48
C GLY A 268 -8.86 -2.28 11.36
N GLU A 269 -8.75 -1.46 12.41
CA GLU A 269 -9.86 -1.17 13.32
C GLU A 269 -10.66 0.05 12.85
N ILE A 270 -11.99 -0.06 12.89
CA ILE A 270 -12.93 1.04 12.66
C ILE A 270 -13.78 1.19 13.90
N ILE A 271 -13.85 2.40 14.43
CA ILE A 271 -14.66 2.72 15.62
C ILE A 271 -15.74 3.72 15.21
N LEU A 272 -16.99 3.30 15.36
CA LEU A 272 -18.17 4.14 15.12
C LEU A 272 -18.50 4.92 16.37
N ASP A 273 -18.82 6.19 16.21
CA ASP A 273 -19.16 7.14 17.28
C ASP A 273 -18.15 7.08 18.44
N PRO A 274 -16.83 7.30 18.15
CA PRO A 274 -15.77 7.19 19.14
C PRO A 274 -15.99 8.17 20.30
N THR A 275 -15.80 7.69 21.54
CA THR A 275 -15.89 8.52 22.74
C THR A 275 -14.75 9.52 22.82
N GLU A 276 -14.90 10.57 23.66
CA GLU A 276 -13.82 11.53 23.91
C GLU A 276 -12.56 10.84 24.48
N GLU A 277 -12.73 9.79 25.28
CA GLU A 277 -11.62 9.00 25.80
C GLU A 277 -10.88 8.26 24.67
N THR A 278 -11.62 7.62 23.76
CA THR A 278 -11.06 6.97 22.58
C THR A 278 -10.38 7.98 21.68
N LEU A 279 -11.03 9.10 21.37
CA LEU A 279 -10.42 10.18 20.59
C LEU A 279 -9.13 10.71 21.25
N SER A 280 -9.12 10.91 22.57
CA SER A 280 -7.94 11.35 23.30
C SER A 280 -6.80 10.33 23.24
N ARG A 281 -7.11 9.04 23.32
CA ARG A 281 -6.13 7.96 23.18
C ARG A 281 -5.46 7.98 21.79
N TYR A 282 -6.25 8.23 20.75
CA TYR A 282 -5.76 8.35 19.40
C TYR A 282 -5.27 9.76 19.02
N GLN A 283 -5.55 10.77 19.83
CA GLN A 283 -5.18 12.17 19.55
C GLN A 283 -3.66 12.36 19.48
N SER A 284 -2.89 11.62 20.26
CA SER A 284 -1.42 11.57 20.14
C SER A 284 -0.97 10.94 18.81
N ALA A 285 -1.76 10.01 18.28
CA ALA A 285 -1.53 9.38 16.99
C ALA A 285 -2.06 10.25 15.82
N PHE A 286 -3.11 11.06 16.04
CA PHE A 286 -3.61 12.07 15.11
C PHE A 286 -2.63 13.20 14.84
N LEU A 287 -2.04 13.72 15.87
CA LEU A 287 -0.98 14.73 15.77
C LEU A 287 0.27 14.18 15.07
N ALA A 288 0.38 12.83 15.02
CA ALA A 288 1.39 12.12 14.23
C ALA A 288 0.93 11.79 12.79
N GLY A 289 -0.37 11.78 12.49
CA GLY A 289 -0.94 11.46 11.15
C GLY A 289 -0.83 12.58 10.10
N GLY A 290 -0.60 13.81 10.50
CA GLY A 290 -0.05 14.83 9.61
C GLY A 290 1.46 14.76 9.71
N LYS A 291 2.16 13.93 8.90
CA LYS A 291 3.63 13.86 8.68
C LYS A 291 4.57 14.54 9.72
N SER A 292 4.14 14.68 10.98
CA SER A 292 5.03 15.05 12.07
C SER A 292 5.63 13.77 12.63
N LEU A 293 6.60 13.22 11.90
CA LEU A 293 7.48 12.20 12.40
C LEU A 293 8.11 12.73 13.69
N GLN A 294 7.66 12.21 14.83
CA GLN A 294 8.26 12.61 16.10
C GLN A 294 9.70 12.12 16.13
N ARG A 295 10.62 13.06 15.99
CA ARG A 295 12.02 12.75 16.25
C ARG A 295 12.15 12.30 17.71
N SER A 296 12.74 11.15 17.92
CA SER A 296 13.03 10.62 19.24
C SER A 296 14.53 10.40 19.39
N GLU A 297 15.03 10.59 20.61
CA GLU A 297 16.45 10.39 20.89
C GLU A 297 16.79 8.89 20.96
N PRO A 298 18.01 8.50 20.57
CA PRO A 298 18.50 7.14 20.69
C PRO A 298 18.40 6.60 22.13
N VAL A 299 18.12 5.33 22.27
CA VAL A 299 18.07 4.64 23.56
C VAL A 299 19.34 3.82 23.74
N PRO A 300 20.09 3.99 24.85
CA PRO A 300 21.30 3.21 25.10
C PRO A 300 21.02 1.70 25.04
N GLY A 301 21.85 0.97 24.30
CA GLY A 301 21.71 -0.48 24.14
C GLY A 301 20.66 -0.96 23.12
N LEU A 302 19.95 -0.02 22.47
CA LEU A 302 19.00 -0.35 21.40
C LEU A 302 19.26 0.53 20.17
N LYS A 303 19.52 -0.10 19.02
CA LYS A 303 19.55 0.56 17.72
C LYS A 303 18.19 0.47 17.05
N VAL A 304 17.57 1.61 16.73
CA VAL A 304 16.31 1.64 15.98
C VAL A 304 16.57 2.24 14.61
N MET A 305 16.40 1.39 13.58
CA MET A 305 16.64 1.71 12.18
C MET A 305 15.33 1.76 11.41
N ALA A 306 15.37 2.37 10.24
CA ALA A 306 14.19 2.49 9.38
C ALA A 306 14.07 1.34 8.37
N ASN A 307 12.83 0.90 8.12
CA ASN A 307 12.45 0.19 6.91
C ASN A 307 12.02 1.22 5.87
N ILE A 308 12.53 1.12 4.66
CA ILE A 308 12.15 1.95 3.52
C ILE A 308 11.86 1.07 2.30
N GLU A 309 11.00 1.56 1.42
CA GLU A 309 10.60 0.88 0.19
C GLU A 309 10.98 1.69 -1.06
N ARG A 310 11.19 3.00 -0.90
CA ARG A 310 11.61 3.92 -1.96
C ARG A 310 12.78 4.77 -1.48
N SER A 311 13.56 5.28 -2.42
CA SER A 311 14.69 6.17 -2.09
C SER A 311 14.24 7.43 -1.33
N GLU A 312 13.08 8.00 -1.66
CA GLU A 312 12.54 9.20 -1.01
C GLU A 312 12.19 8.99 0.48
N ASP A 313 11.84 7.77 0.88
CA ASP A 313 11.47 7.44 2.27
C ASP A 313 12.63 7.66 3.25
N VAL A 314 13.86 7.84 2.76
CA VAL A 314 15.04 8.17 3.58
C VAL A 314 14.87 9.50 4.33
N HIS A 315 14.17 10.47 3.76
CA HIS A 315 13.90 11.74 4.41
C HIS A 315 13.01 11.56 5.65
N ASP A 316 12.01 10.68 5.55
CA ASP A 316 11.14 10.31 6.67
C ASP A 316 11.94 9.55 7.76
N ALA A 317 12.85 8.67 7.35
CA ALA A 317 13.75 7.98 8.28
C ALA A 317 14.62 8.96 9.09
N ILE A 318 15.18 9.99 8.44
CA ILE A 318 15.97 11.02 9.11
C ILE A 318 15.11 11.88 10.03
N ALA A 319 13.94 12.31 9.57
CA ALA A 319 13.00 13.10 10.35
C ALA A 319 12.57 12.38 11.63
N ALA A 320 12.36 11.05 11.57
CA ALA A 320 12.06 10.20 12.72
C ALA A 320 13.27 9.96 13.64
N GLY A 321 14.47 10.35 13.23
CA GLY A 321 15.71 10.14 13.99
C GLY A 321 16.26 8.72 13.90
N ALA A 322 16.07 8.02 12.78
CA ALA A 322 16.62 6.68 12.55
C ALA A 322 18.15 6.65 12.67
N GLU A 323 18.67 5.56 13.22
CA GLU A 323 20.12 5.34 13.40
C GLU A 323 20.76 4.64 12.18
N GLY A 324 19.98 4.43 11.14
CA GLY A 324 20.35 3.84 9.87
C GLY A 324 19.11 3.38 9.12
N VAL A 325 19.31 2.83 7.93
CA VAL A 325 18.31 2.04 7.21
C VAL A 325 18.62 0.57 7.49
N GLY A 326 17.74 -0.11 8.22
CA GLY A 326 17.94 -1.51 8.58
C GLY A 326 17.35 -2.46 7.54
N LEU A 327 16.44 -1.97 6.71
CA LEU A 327 15.91 -2.71 5.58
C LEU A 327 15.44 -1.75 4.48
N TYR A 328 16.14 -1.75 3.35
CA TYR A 328 15.65 -1.17 2.11
C TYR A 328 15.12 -2.30 1.21
N ARG A 329 13.80 -2.35 1.03
CA ARG A 329 13.12 -3.30 0.14
C ARG A 329 13.14 -2.74 -1.27
N THR A 330 13.93 -3.34 -2.15
CA THR A 330 14.17 -2.81 -3.50
C THR A 330 13.09 -3.18 -4.53
N GLU A 331 12.15 -4.04 -4.15
CA GLU A 331 11.08 -4.54 -5.00
C GLU A 331 10.12 -3.44 -5.42
N MET A 332 9.77 -2.54 -4.49
CA MET A 332 8.80 -1.47 -4.76
C MET A 332 9.29 -0.55 -5.88
N GLU A 333 10.58 -0.25 -5.93
CA GLU A 333 11.19 0.55 -6.98
C GLU A 333 11.02 -0.06 -8.38
N VAL A 334 11.11 -1.39 -8.44
CA VAL A 334 10.96 -2.16 -9.69
C VAL A 334 9.48 -2.30 -10.06
N LEU A 335 8.61 -2.53 -9.08
CA LEU A 335 7.16 -2.64 -9.28
C LEU A 335 6.56 -1.31 -9.78
N LEU A 336 6.97 -0.20 -9.18
CA LEU A 336 6.52 1.14 -9.57
C LEU A 336 7.01 1.51 -10.97
N ALA A 337 8.25 1.14 -11.32
CA ALA A 337 8.78 1.36 -12.67
C ALA A 337 8.12 0.48 -13.74
N GLY A 338 7.37 -0.56 -13.36
CA GLY A 338 6.78 -1.53 -14.30
C GLY A 338 7.82 -2.29 -15.13
N ARG A 339 9.10 -2.22 -14.79
CA ARG A 339 10.24 -2.82 -15.49
C ARG A 339 11.43 -3.00 -14.58
N LEU A 340 12.37 -3.83 -15.00
CA LEU A 340 13.69 -3.89 -14.35
C LEU A 340 14.43 -2.56 -14.51
N LEU A 341 14.91 -2.02 -13.39
CA LEU A 341 15.78 -0.85 -13.41
C LEU A 341 17.16 -1.22 -13.99
N SER A 342 17.73 -0.30 -14.76
CA SER A 342 19.12 -0.41 -15.21
C SER A 342 20.10 -0.31 -14.04
N GLU A 343 21.36 -0.73 -14.24
CA GLU A 343 22.42 -0.58 -13.26
C GLU A 343 22.57 0.89 -12.82
N ALA A 344 22.51 1.83 -13.76
CA ALA A 344 22.67 3.26 -13.48
C ALA A 344 21.51 3.82 -12.63
N GLU A 345 20.27 3.43 -12.93
CA GLU A 345 19.10 3.86 -12.15
C GLU A 345 19.15 3.31 -10.72
N GLN A 346 19.49 2.03 -10.54
CA GLN A 346 19.65 1.44 -9.22
C GLN A 346 20.79 2.13 -8.45
N ALA A 347 21.94 2.35 -9.10
CA ALA A 347 23.07 3.03 -8.48
C ALA A 347 22.72 4.46 -8.04
N ALA A 348 21.98 5.22 -8.85
CA ALA A 348 21.55 6.57 -8.51
C ALA A 348 20.67 6.57 -7.24
N ARG A 349 19.66 5.70 -7.16
CA ARG A 349 18.74 5.59 -6.01
C ARG A 349 19.45 5.14 -4.75
N TYR A 350 20.27 4.09 -4.84
CA TYR A 350 21.03 3.59 -3.68
C TYR A 350 22.04 4.63 -3.18
N SER A 351 22.75 5.30 -4.10
CA SER A 351 23.70 6.37 -3.75
C SER A 351 23.01 7.56 -3.08
N GLU A 352 21.81 7.92 -3.51
CA GLU A 352 21.01 8.98 -2.89
C GLU A 352 20.70 8.64 -1.43
N VAL A 353 20.19 7.43 -1.16
CA VAL A 353 19.88 6.96 0.19
C VAL A 353 21.15 6.96 1.07
N VAL A 354 22.25 6.42 0.55
CA VAL A 354 23.51 6.33 1.31
C VAL A 354 24.09 7.71 1.64
N ARG A 355 24.10 8.65 0.68
CA ARG A 355 24.53 10.04 0.92
C ARG A 355 23.66 10.73 1.95
N THR A 356 22.34 10.60 1.80
CA THR A 356 21.34 11.24 2.66
C THR A 356 21.43 10.72 4.10
N MET A 357 21.81 9.44 4.31
CA MET A 357 22.05 8.85 5.63
C MET A 357 23.37 9.33 6.31
N ALA A 358 24.22 10.07 5.59
CA ALA A 358 25.37 10.78 6.13
C ALA A 358 26.29 9.92 7.03
N GLY A 359 26.75 8.77 6.54
CA GLY A 359 27.64 7.84 7.22
C GLY A 359 26.96 6.82 8.15
N LYS A 360 25.65 6.89 8.34
CA LYS A 360 24.89 5.83 9.01
C LYS A 360 24.73 4.62 8.09
N PRO A 361 24.64 3.38 8.63
CA PRO A 361 24.55 2.18 7.82
C PRO A 361 23.24 2.11 7.02
N VAL A 362 23.34 1.63 5.78
CA VAL A 362 22.20 1.36 4.90
C VAL A 362 22.22 -0.11 4.49
N CYS A 363 21.27 -0.88 4.99
CA CYS A 363 21.09 -2.28 4.67
C CYS A 363 20.12 -2.42 3.49
N ILE A 364 20.63 -2.86 2.34
CA ILE A 364 19.87 -2.99 1.10
C ILE A 364 19.64 -4.47 0.81
N ARG A 365 18.37 -4.86 0.73
CA ARG A 365 17.98 -6.23 0.41
C ARG A 365 18.12 -6.46 -1.09
N LEU A 366 18.74 -7.58 -1.46
CA LEU A 366 18.72 -8.06 -2.84
C LEU A 366 17.29 -8.35 -3.25
N LEU A 367 17.03 -8.23 -4.55
CA LEU A 367 15.69 -8.30 -5.15
C LEU A 367 14.98 -9.60 -4.75
N ASP A 368 13.81 -9.46 -4.13
CA ASP A 368 12.96 -10.55 -3.65
C ASP A 368 11.60 -10.51 -4.35
N LEU A 369 11.61 -10.72 -5.65
CA LEU A 369 10.40 -10.90 -6.44
C LEU A 369 10.01 -12.36 -6.45
N GLY A 370 8.71 -12.65 -6.28
CA GLY A 370 8.11 -13.96 -6.35
C GLY A 370 7.08 -14.04 -7.48
N ALA A 371 6.52 -15.22 -7.71
CA ALA A 371 5.45 -15.42 -8.68
C ALA A 371 4.19 -14.57 -8.39
N ASP A 372 3.99 -14.21 -7.13
CA ASP A 372 2.94 -13.31 -6.64
C ASP A 372 3.15 -11.83 -7.01
N LYS A 373 4.37 -11.47 -7.44
CA LYS A 373 4.77 -10.10 -7.81
C LYS A 373 5.36 -10.04 -9.22
N THR A 374 5.13 -11.06 -10.05
CA THR A 374 5.73 -11.14 -11.38
C THR A 374 5.02 -10.19 -12.35
N ALA A 375 5.74 -9.17 -12.76
CA ALA A 375 5.46 -8.49 -14.01
C ALA A 375 5.82 -9.40 -15.19
N ASP A 376 5.06 -9.37 -16.29
CA ASP A 376 5.23 -10.23 -17.49
C ASP A 376 6.66 -10.23 -18.08
N TRP A 377 7.43 -9.19 -17.85
CA TRP A 377 8.81 -9.07 -18.32
C TRP A 377 9.81 -9.97 -17.55
N LEU A 378 9.38 -10.60 -16.44
CA LEU A 378 10.19 -11.56 -15.67
C LEU A 378 9.90 -13.01 -16.07
N VAL A 379 8.72 -13.29 -16.60
CA VAL A 379 8.24 -14.65 -16.90
C VAL A 379 8.32 -14.88 -18.41
N THR A 380 9.30 -15.64 -18.84
CA THR A 380 9.16 -16.34 -20.13
C THR A 380 8.14 -17.48 -19.94
N ALA A 381 7.18 -17.57 -20.84
CA ALA A 381 5.95 -18.39 -20.81
C ALA A 381 6.06 -19.91 -20.50
N ARG A 382 7.20 -20.39 -20.07
CA ARG A 382 7.46 -21.82 -19.72
C ARG A 382 7.71 -22.08 -18.24
N GLN A 383 7.68 -21.07 -17.36
CA GLN A 383 8.08 -21.23 -15.95
C GLN A 383 7.01 -20.77 -14.94
N ALA A 384 5.79 -20.46 -15.39
CA ALA A 384 4.69 -20.02 -14.52
C ALA A 384 4.08 -21.16 -13.66
N ASP A 385 4.46 -22.40 -13.84
CA ASP A 385 3.75 -23.59 -13.34
C ASP A 385 4.33 -24.22 -12.06
N ALA A 386 4.96 -23.49 -11.16
CA ALA A 386 5.39 -24.09 -9.91
C ALA A 386 4.91 -23.28 -8.69
N ALA A 387 3.93 -23.77 -8.01
CA ALA A 387 3.62 -23.45 -6.61
C ALA A 387 4.87 -23.72 -5.73
N GLY A 388 5.69 -22.73 -5.51
CA GLY A 388 7.04 -22.83 -4.95
C GLY A 388 8.08 -22.14 -5.82
N GLY A 389 7.58 -21.34 -6.77
CA GLY A 389 8.28 -20.68 -7.83
C GLY A 389 9.56 -19.96 -7.43
N GLN A 390 10.35 -19.63 -8.42
CA GLN A 390 11.60 -18.89 -8.28
C GLN A 390 11.34 -17.56 -7.59
N ARG A 391 11.72 -17.44 -6.32
CA ARG A 391 11.64 -16.20 -5.53
C ARG A 391 12.99 -15.97 -4.85
N GLY A 392 13.36 -14.69 -4.66
CA GLY A 392 14.52 -14.28 -3.89
C GLY A 392 15.81 -15.00 -4.35
N ALA A 393 16.46 -15.72 -3.46
CA ALA A 393 17.71 -16.44 -3.72
C ALA A 393 17.63 -17.35 -4.95
N ARG A 394 16.56 -18.12 -5.11
CA ARG A 394 16.38 -19.03 -6.26
C ARG A 394 16.24 -18.27 -7.58
N LEU A 395 15.53 -17.16 -7.59
CA LEU A 395 15.40 -16.29 -8.75
C LEU A 395 16.76 -15.72 -9.16
N LEU A 396 17.52 -15.21 -8.19
CA LEU A 396 18.81 -14.58 -8.45
C LEU A 396 19.86 -15.58 -8.96
N LEU A 397 19.80 -16.85 -8.52
CA LEU A 397 20.63 -17.93 -9.06
C LEU A 397 20.21 -18.35 -10.46
N ALA A 398 18.91 -18.38 -10.76
CA ALA A 398 18.39 -18.73 -12.07
C ALA A 398 18.56 -17.58 -13.09
N ARG A 399 18.64 -16.32 -12.63
CA ARG A 399 18.76 -15.11 -13.45
C ARG A 399 19.95 -14.26 -12.96
N PRO A 400 21.20 -14.72 -13.19
CA PRO A 400 22.42 -14.06 -12.69
C PRO A 400 22.57 -12.60 -13.13
N GLU A 401 21.97 -12.24 -14.26
CA GLU A 401 21.99 -10.85 -14.77
C GLU A 401 21.26 -9.86 -13.86
N LEU A 402 20.27 -10.32 -13.07
CA LEU A 402 19.59 -9.47 -12.08
C LEU A 402 20.54 -9.14 -10.95
N LEU A 403 21.17 -10.16 -10.36
CA LEU A 403 22.14 -9.97 -9.30
C LEU A 403 23.33 -9.13 -9.77
N ARG A 404 23.83 -9.36 -11.00
CA ARG A 404 24.98 -8.60 -11.53
C ARG A 404 24.68 -7.10 -11.57
N LYS A 405 23.53 -6.68 -12.09
CA LYS A 405 23.15 -5.27 -12.14
C LYS A 405 23.03 -4.67 -10.74
N GLN A 406 22.39 -5.38 -9.82
CA GLN A 406 22.20 -4.91 -8.46
C GLN A 406 23.51 -4.87 -7.68
N ALA A 407 24.37 -5.88 -7.79
CA ALA A 407 25.69 -5.93 -7.16
C ALA A 407 26.55 -4.73 -7.57
N ARG A 408 26.62 -4.44 -8.88
CA ARG A 408 27.40 -3.30 -9.39
C ARG A 408 26.84 -1.96 -8.89
N ALA A 409 25.52 -1.82 -8.83
CA ALA A 409 24.87 -0.64 -8.27
C ALA A 409 25.18 -0.46 -6.77
N LEU A 410 25.20 -1.56 -5.99
CA LEU A 410 25.53 -1.54 -4.56
C LEU A 410 26.98 -1.14 -4.31
N VAL A 411 27.94 -1.64 -5.11
CA VAL A 411 29.35 -1.24 -5.02
C VAL A 411 29.51 0.25 -5.29
N ARG A 412 28.86 0.79 -6.32
CA ARG A 412 28.89 2.24 -6.59
C ARG A 412 28.27 3.07 -5.46
N ALA A 413 27.19 2.59 -4.86
CA ALA A 413 26.58 3.27 -3.72
C ALA A 413 27.48 3.26 -2.50
N SER A 414 28.30 2.21 -2.29
CA SER A 414 29.21 2.09 -1.15
C SER A 414 30.36 3.11 -1.16
N GLU A 415 30.63 3.76 -2.29
CA GLU A 415 31.57 4.89 -2.38
C GLU A 415 31.10 6.10 -1.53
N HIS A 416 29.83 6.17 -1.17
CA HIS A 416 29.24 7.29 -0.46
C HIS A 416 28.96 7.03 1.03
N GLY A 417 29.20 5.80 1.50
CA GLY A 417 29.01 5.42 2.91
C GLY A 417 28.83 3.92 3.11
N PRO A 418 28.59 3.48 4.35
CA PRO A 418 28.51 2.06 4.69
C PRO A 418 27.24 1.41 4.12
N VAL A 419 27.43 0.42 3.24
CA VAL A 419 26.37 -0.38 2.63
C VAL A 419 26.45 -1.81 3.13
N HIS A 420 25.33 -2.34 3.60
CA HIS A 420 25.15 -3.72 3.98
C HIS A 420 24.25 -4.42 2.97
N VAL A 421 24.66 -5.56 2.46
CA VAL A 421 23.91 -6.36 1.48
C VAL A 421 23.18 -7.47 2.19
N LEU A 422 21.84 -7.51 2.09
CA LEU A 422 21.00 -8.50 2.75
C LEU A 422 20.43 -9.50 1.73
N TYR A 423 20.72 -10.78 1.94
CA TYR A 423 20.33 -11.86 1.06
C TYR A 423 19.00 -12.47 1.52
N PRO A 424 17.90 -12.33 0.72
CA PRO A 424 16.59 -12.87 1.08
C PRO A 424 16.46 -14.34 0.74
N MET A 425 15.51 -15.03 1.36
CA MET A 425 15.05 -16.39 1.02
C MET A 425 16.16 -17.45 0.99
N ILE A 426 17.19 -17.28 1.78
CA ILE A 426 18.27 -18.25 1.95
C ILE A 426 17.73 -19.47 2.70
N VAL A 427 18.11 -20.67 2.24
CA VAL A 427 17.73 -21.94 2.87
C VAL A 427 18.89 -22.64 3.59
N ASP A 428 20.12 -22.45 3.09
CA ASP A 428 21.33 -23.07 3.67
C ASP A 428 22.60 -22.26 3.37
N VAL A 429 23.72 -22.69 3.95
CA VAL A 429 25.04 -22.04 3.77
C VAL A 429 25.55 -22.17 2.33
N GLY A 430 25.27 -23.26 1.64
CA GLY A 430 25.70 -23.48 0.26
C GLY A 430 25.07 -22.50 -0.70
N GLN A 431 23.77 -22.26 -0.56
CA GLN A 431 23.05 -21.28 -1.37
C GLN A 431 23.54 -19.84 -1.12
N PHE A 432 23.80 -19.47 0.14
CA PHE A 432 24.39 -18.16 0.46
C PHE A 432 25.76 -17.99 -0.19
N LEU A 433 26.63 -18.99 -0.08
CA LEU A 433 27.98 -18.93 -0.67
C LEU A 433 27.96 -18.87 -2.20
N GLN A 434 27.02 -19.57 -2.85
CA GLN A 434 26.83 -19.49 -4.30
C GLN A 434 26.43 -18.08 -4.74
N LEU A 435 25.46 -17.46 -4.07
CA LEU A 435 25.04 -16.08 -4.36
C LEU A 435 26.15 -15.09 -4.06
N ARG A 436 26.89 -15.26 -2.97
CA ARG A 436 28.04 -14.43 -2.61
C ARG A 436 29.14 -14.51 -3.67
N ALA A 437 29.50 -15.70 -4.12
CA ALA A 437 30.49 -15.89 -5.17
C ALA A 437 30.05 -15.23 -6.51
N LEU A 438 28.76 -15.33 -6.84
CA LEU A 438 28.20 -14.68 -8.01
C LEU A 438 28.21 -13.14 -7.88
N PHE A 439 27.96 -12.60 -6.69
CA PHE A 439 28.10 -11.19 -6.37
C PHE A 439 29.55 -10.74 -6.57
N ASP A 440 30.50 -11.40 -5.94
CA ASP A 440 31.93 -11.06 -6.00
C ASP A 440 32.47 -11.13 -7.44
N GLN A 441 32.06 -12.14 -8.21
CA GLN A 441 32.38 -12.26 -9.64
C GLN A 441 31.79 -11.10 -10.47
N SER A 442 30.58 -10.64 -10.13
CA SER A 442 29.90 -9.58 -10.86
C SER A 442 30.54 -8.20 -10.69
N VAL A 443 31.35 -8.02 -9.67
CA VAL A 443 31.98 -6.75 -9.30
C VAL A 443 33.51 -6.82 -9.26
N ALA A 444 34.10 -7.88 -9.81
CA ALA A 444 35.55 -8.12 -9.77
C ALA A 444 36.37 -7.00 -10.47
N ASP A 445 35.76 -6.27 -11.40
CA ASP A 445 36.34 -5.13 -12.12
C ASP A 445 36.13 -3.78 -11.39
N LEU A 446 35.41 -3.75 -10.28
CA LEU A 446 35.12 -2.54 -9.52
C LEU A 446 35.95 -2.50 -8.24
N GLN A 447 36.31 -1.29 -7.80
CA GLN A 447 36.94 -1.09 -6.50
C GLN A 447 35.87 -1.30 -5.42
N GLN A 448 36.03 -2.38 -4.64
CA GLN A 448 35.08 -2.70 -3.58
C GLN A 448 35.37 -1.84 -2.35
N GLY A 449 34.40 -1.02 -1.93
CA GLY A 449 34.31 -0.49 -0.56
C GLY A 449 33.97 -1.64 0.41
N GLY A 450 34.15 -1.43 1.71
CA GLY A 450 33.93 -2.43 2.75
C GLY A 450 32.43 -2.83 2.89
N LEU A 451 31.89 -3.55 1.91
CA LEU A 451 30.54 -4.10 1.95
C LEU A 451 30.46 -5.21 2.99
N GLN A 452 29.38 -5.22 3.79
CA GLN A 452 29.03 -6.33 4.66
C GLN A 452 27.90 -7.15 4.02
N HIS A 453 27.97 -8.47 4.15
CA HIS A 453 27.03 -9.41 3.56
C HIS A 453 26.33 -10.21 4.63
N GLY A 454 25.01 -10.01 4.77
CA GLY A 454 24.18 -10.65 5.78
C GLY A 454 23.06 -11.49 5.19
N VAL A 455 22.51 -12.35 6.01
CA VAL A 455 21.39 -13.23 5.65
C VAL A 455 20.11 -12.80 6.34
N LEU A 456 19.02 -12.75 5.58
CA LEU A 456 17.67 -12.59 6.14
C LEU A 456 17.15 -13.97 6.55
N PHE A 457 17.05 -14.20 7.86
CA PHE A 457 16.51 -15.42 8.46
C PHE A 457 14.98 -15.35 8.45
N GLU A 458 14.40 -15.81 7.36
CA GLU A 458 12.96 -15.77 7.10
C GLU A 458 12.41 -17.13 6.59
N VAL A 459 13.33 -18.09 6.35
CA VAL A 459 12.97 -19.45 5.98
C VAL A 459 13.38 -20.38 7.15
N PRO A 460 12.49 -21.26 7.66
CA PRO A 460 12.80 -22.14 8.78
C PRO A 460 14.08 -22.98 8.59
N ALA A 461 14.36 -23.44 7.36
CA ALA A 461 15.57 -24.18 7.05
C ALA A 461 16.84 -23.37 7.34
N ALA A 462 16.89 -22.08 6.96
CA ALA A 462 18.01 -21.20 7.29
C ALA A 462 18.15 -20.97 8.81
N CYS A 463 17.04 -20.89 9.53
CA CYS A 463 17.05 -20.75 10.98
C CYS A 463 17.68 -21.98 11.67
N LEU A 464 17.41 -23.19 11.17
CA LEU A 464 18.04 -24.43 11.64
C LEU A 464 19.53 -24.48 11.28
N ALA A 465 19.93 -23.95 10.12
CA ALA A 465 21.31 -23.89 9.66
C ALA A 465 22.07 -22.63 10.14
N ALA A 466 21.48 -21.84 11.05
CA ALA A 466 21.99 -20.52 11.42
C ALA A 466 23.45 -20.54 11.94
N ALA A 467 23.85 -21.58 12.68
CA ALA A 467 25.23 -21.70 13.19
C ALA A 467 26.26 -21.77 12.05
N GLN A 468 25.97 -22.50 10.98
CA GLN A 468 26.84 -22.61 9.81
C GLN A 468 26.82 -21.33 8.98
N ILE A 469 25.65 -20.75 8.79
CA ILE A 469 25.47 -19.50 8.03
C ILE A 469 26.20 -18.35 8.73
N MET A 470 26.08 -18.21 10.04
CA MET A 470 26.72 -17.13 10.80
C MET A 470 28.25 -17.27 10.90
N GLN A 471 28.84 -18.38 10.52
CA GLN A 471 30.30 -18.48 10.36
C GLN A 471 30.80 -17.69 9.14
N VAL A 472 30.02 -17.64 8.07
CA VAL A 472 30.40 -17.08 6.77
C VAL A 472 29.73 -15.74 6.45
N ALA A 473 28.56 -15.44 7.02
CA ALA A 473 27.88 -14.17 6.90
C ALA A 473 28.48 -13.14 7.88
N ASP A 474 28.45 -11.84 7.55
CA ASP A 474 28.96 -10.75 8.40
C ASP A 474 27.94 -10.35 9.46
N PHE A 475 26.64 -10.48 9.18
CA PHE A 475 25.52 -10.19 10.09
C PHE A 475 24.28 -10.99 9.72
N GLY A 476 23.29 -10.98 10.60
CA GLY A 476 21.97 -11.54 10.35
C GLY A 476 20.84 -10.54 10.58
N CYS A 477 19.71 -10.76 9.91
CA CYS A 477 18.46 -10.08 10.19
C CYS A 477 17.32 -11.10 10.22
N ILE A 478 16.41 -11.01 11.19
CA ILE A 478 15.25 -11.90 11.29
C ILE A 478 14.07 -11.24 10.57
N GLY A 479 13.56 -11.89 9.52
CA GLY A 479 12.41 -11.44 8.74
C GLY A 479 11.12 -12.10 9.24
N THR A 480 10.42 -11.48 10.18
CA THR A 480 9.32 -12.13 10.89
C THR A 480 8.11 -12.44 10.02
N ASN A 481 7.84 -11.67 8.97
CA ASN A 481 6.66 -11.87 8.13
C ASN A 481 6.69 -13.19 7.36
N ASP A 482 7.77 -13.42 6.58
CA ASP A 482 7.95 -14.66 5.84
C ASP A 482 8.23 -15.84 6.79
N LEU A 483 8.96 -15.58 7.89
CA LEU A 483 9.22 -16.64 8.89
C LEU A 483 7.93 -17.18 9.50
N VAL A 484 7.00 -16.34 9.89
CA VAL A 484 5.68 -16.76 10.41
C VAL A 484 4.91 -17.53 9.33
N GLN A 485 4.85 -17.00 8.10
CA GLN A 485 4.18 -17.64 6.99
C GLN A 485 4.68 -19.06 6.74
N TYR A 486 5.99 -19.27 6.68
CA TYR A 486 6.56 -20.60 6.41
C TYR A 486 6.58 -21.52 7.64
N LEU A 487 6.70 -20.96 8.84
CA LEU A 487 6.74 -21.73 10.07
C LEU A 487 5.38 -22.37 10.38
N PHE A 488 4.30 -21.62 10.13
CA PHE A 488 2.93 -22.05 10.42
C PHE A 488 2.12 -22.43 9.17
N ALA A 489 2.75 -22.40 7.98
CA ALA A 489 2.12 -22.72 6.69
C ALA A 489 0.84 -21.92 6.43
N GLU A 490 0.83 -20.63 6.76
CA GLU A 490 -0.34 -19.75 6.65
C GLU A 490 -0.16 -18.73 5.53
N ASP A 491 -1.19 -18.61 4.68
CA ASP A 491 -1.20 -17.65 3.58
C ASP A 491 -1.46 -16.21 4.08
N ARG A 492 -0.70 -15.23 3.60
CA ARG A 492 -0.86 -13.79 3.91
C ARG A 492 -2.23 -13.21 3.53
N GLY A 493 -2.99 -13.87 2.66
CA GLY A 493 -4.29 -13.43 2.15
C GLY A 493 -5.48 -14.27 2.59
N GLY A 494 -5.26 -15.38 3.27
CA GLY A 494 -6.31 -16.27 3.74
C GLY A 494 -7.05 -15.65 4.93
N GLY A 495 -8.38 -15.46 4.81
CA GLY A 495 -9.25 -14.97 5.90
C GLY A 495 -9.39 -15.94 7.10
N GLY A 496 -8.35 -16.72 7.39
CA GLY A 496 -8.19 -17.54 8.59
C GLY A 496 -7.71 -16.70 9.77
N LEU A 497 -7.75 -17.26 10.95
CA LEU A 497 -7.38 -16.68 12.25
C LEU A 497 -6.13 -15.79 12.11
N GLY A 498 -6.32 -14.49 12.27
CA GLY A 498 -5.38 -13.45 11.86
C GLY A 498 -3.95 -13.64 12.41
N HIS A 499 -2.96 -13.14 11.68
CA HIS A 499 -1.52 -13.10 12.00
C HIS A 499 -1.18 -12.77 13.46
N SER A 500 -2.04 -12.01 14.14
CA SER A 500 -1.88 -11.63 15.54
C SER A 500 -1.86 -12.82 16.53
N CYS A 501 -2.32 -14.00 16.14
CA CYS A 501 -2.28 -15.17 17.01
C CYS A 501 -0.88 -15.80 17.08
N PHE A 502 -0.09 -15.70 16.01
CA PHE A 502 1.25 -16.32 15.95
C PHE A 502 2.36 -15.43 16.48
N GLU A 503 2.17 -14.13 16.57
CA GLU A 503 3.15 -13.20 17.16
C GLU A 503 3.44 -13.50 18.64
N THR A 504 2.50 -14.11 19.34
CA THR A 504 2.66 -14.55 20.75
C THR A 504 3.10 -16.00 20.89
N ASP A 505 3.18 -16.76 19.79
CA ASP A 505 3.48 -18.20 19.81
C ASP A 505 4.87 -18.49 20.39
N ALA A 506 4.92 -19.50 21.26
CA ALA A 506 6.14 -19.87 21.95
C ALA A 506 7.24 -20.34 20.99
N LEU A 507 6.88 -21.10 19.95
CA LEU A 507 7.81 -21.63 18.96
C LEU A 507 8.55 -20.52 18.19
N LEU A 508 7.82 -19.48 17.76
CA LEU A 508 8.43 -18.33 17.10
C LEU A 508 9.46 -17.65 18.00
N TRP A 509 9.11 -17.44 19.28
CA TRP A 509 10.01 -16.78 20.22
C TRP A 509 11.22 -17.65 20.62
N GLU A 510 11.05 -18.96 20.73
CA GLU A 510 12.16 -19.90 20.92
C GLU A 510 13.14 -19.82 19.75
N LEU A 511 12.63 -19.77 18.52
CA LEU A 511 13.45 -19.63 17.31
C LEU A 511 14.20 -18.30 17.26
N ILE A 512 13.53 -17.17 17.60
CA ILE A 512 14.16 -15.85 17.70
C ILE A 512 15.29 -15.87 18.76
N GLN A 513 15.06 -16.47 19.93
CA GLN A 513 16.07 -16.61 20.97
C GLN A 513 17.25 -17.50 20.54
N GLN A 514 16.97 -18.56 19.81
CA GLN A 514 18.01 -19.43 19.25
C GLN A 514 18.89 -18.66 18.26
N LEU A 515 18.31 -17.93 17.32
CA LEU A 515 19.04 -17.10 16.35
C LEU A 515 19.91 -16.06 17.05
N SER A 516 19.38 -15.38 18.06
CA SER A 516 20.12 -14.42 18.86
C SER A 516 21.32 -15.07 19.59
N ARG A 517 21.14 -16.27 20.17
CA ARG A 517 22.24 -17.02 20.82
C ARG A 517 23.34 -17.39 19.83
N VAL A 518 22.95 -17.90 18.65
CA VAL A 518 23.89 -18.29 17.59
C VAL A 518 24.70 -17.07 17.12
N ALA A 519 24.06 -15.93 16.88
CA ALA A 519 24.75 -14.71 16.47
C ALA A 519 25.75 -14.23 17.52
N ARG A 520 25.37 -14.23 18.81
CA ARG A 520 26.27 -13.86 19.92
C ARG A 520 27.46 -14.83 20.03
N GLN A 521 27.26 -16.13 19.86
CA GLN A 521 28.33 -17.11 19.86
C GLN A 521 29.30 -16.90 18.69
N ALA A 522 28.80 -16.47 17.55
CA ALA A 522 29.61 -16.12 16.38
C ALA A 522 30.26 -14.72 16.50
N GLY A 523 29.94 -13.93 17.53
CA GLY A 523 30.40 -12.55 17.68
C GLY A 523 29.88 -11.60 16.61
N LYS A 524 28.73 -11.88 16.01
CA LYS A 524 28.19 -11.14 14.86
C LYS A 524 26.84 -10.48 15.20
N PRO A 525 26.54 -9.29 14.60
CA PRO A 525 25.29 -8.60 14.85
C PRO A 525 24.08 -9.37 14.31
N MET A 526 22.96 -9.28 15.05
CA MET A 526 21.66 -9.78 14.65
C MET A 526 20.61 -8.67 14.84
N ALA A 527 19.87 -8.37 13.79
CA ALA A 527 18.76 -7.43 13.82
C ALA A 527 17.42 -8.20 13.66
N ILE A 528 16.31 -7.51 13.90
CA ILE A 528 14.96 -8.01 13.60
C ILE A 528 14.20 -6.95 12.80
N CYS A 529 13.42 -7.42 11.82
CA CYS A 529 12.53 -6.60 11.01
C CYS A 529 11.18 -7.32 10.81
N GLY A 530 10.26 -6.71 10.08
CA GLY A 530 8.90 -7.20 9.87
C GLY A 530 7.89 -6.51 10.79
N GLU A 531 6.64 -6.97 10.74
CA GLU A 531 5.53 -6.35 11.47
C GLU A 531 5.68 -6.50 12.99
N LEU A 532 6.11 -7.67 13.45
CA LEU A 532 6.39 -7.91 14.87
C LEU A 532 7.40 -6.90 15.43
N ALA A 533 8.43 -6.56 14.67
CA ALA A 533 9.45 -5.58 15.06
C ALA A 533 8.89 -4.14 15.14
N GLY A 534 7.81 -3.86 14.42
CA GLY A 534 7.10 -2.58 14.44
C GLY A 534 6.10 -2.42 15.58
N ASN A 535 5.77 -3.50 16.27
CA ASN A 535 4.81 -3.50 17.37
C ASN A 535 5.49 -3.17 18.72
N PRO A 536 5.14 -2.02 19.35
CA PRO A 536 5.75 -1.61 20.63
C PRO A 536 5.57 -2.62 21.76
N ASP A 537 4.49 -3.40 21.76
CA ASP A 537 4.18 -4.36 22.82
C ASP A 537 5.21 -5.50 22.88
N PHE A 538 5.87 -5.81 21.76
CA PHE A 538 6.91 -6.83 21.72
C PHE A 538 8.32 -6.30 21.92
N THR A 539 8.53 -4.99 21.99
CA THR A 539 9.87 -4.38 22.12
C THR A 539 10.67 -4.98 23.27
N ARG A 540 10.09 -5.08 24.46
CA ARG A 540 10.76 -5.67 25.63
C ARG A 540 11.10 -7.14 25.43
N ARG A 541 10.21 -7.90 24.82
CA ARG A 541 10.43 -9.33 24.56
C ARG A 541 11.54 -9.55 23.55
N ILE A 542 11.66 -8.66 22.54
CA ILE A 542 12.77 -8.65 21.58
C ILE A 542 14.11 -8.38 22.30
N LEU A 543 14.14 -7.39 23.17
CA LEU A 543 15.34 -7.07 23.97
C LEU A 543 15.71 -8.22 24.91
N GLN A 544 14.74 -8.84 25.58
CA GLN A 544 14.93 -10.02 26.43
C GLN A 544 15.45 -11.23 25.65
N ALA A 545 15.06 -11.37 24.39
CA ALA A 545 15.62 -12.37 23.49
C ALA A 545 17.08 -12.08 23.11
N GLY A 546 17.61 -10.91 23.48
CA GLY A 546 18.99 -10.50 23.26
C GLY A 546 19.25 -9.85 21.90
N ILE A 547 18.22 -9.31 21.25
CA ILE A 547 18.33 -8.57 20.00
C ILE A 547 18.28 -7.09 20.32
N ALA A 548 19.37 -6.38 20.00
CA ALA A 548 19.57 -4.96 20.28
C ALA A 548 19.46 -4.06 19.04
N ALA A 549 18.99 -4.59 17.90
CA ALA A 549 18.79 -3.85 16.66
C ALA A 549 17.41 -4.16 16.08
N ILE A 550 16.55 -3.15 16.00
CA ILE A 550 15.18 -3.23 15.47
C ILE A 550 15.08 -2.35 14.24
N SER A 551 14.53 -2.89 13.14
CA SER A 551 14.21 -2.12 11.95
C SER A 551 12.70 -2.09 11.72
N THR A 552 12.14 -0.87 11.66
CA THR A 552 10.70 -0.63 11.59
C THR A 552 10.38 0.56 10.69
N SER A 553 9.11 0.78 10.36
CA SER A 553 8.71 1.98 9.61
C SER A 553 9.09 3.26 10.37
N PRO A 554 9.42 4.37 9.67
CA PRO A 554 9.77 5.65 10.29
C PRO A 554 8.75 6.12 11.34
N SER A 555 7.47 5.90 11.11
CA SER A 555 6.37 6.27 12.01
C SER A 555 6.37 5.52 13.36
N HIS A 556 7.01 4.36 13.44
CA HIS A 556 7.06 3.54 14.65
C HIS A 556 8.32 3.75 15.49
N ILE A 557 9.37 4.39 14.98
CA ILE A 557 10.65 4.58 15.67
C ILE A 557 10.47 5.17 17.07
N ALA A 558 9.70 6.26 17.18
CA ALA A 558 9.47 6.90 18.47
C ALA A 558 8.66 6.02 19.45
N LYS A 559 7.75 5.20 18.95
CA LYS A 559 6.94 4.28 19.77
C LYS A 559 7.83 3.15 20.33
N ILE A 560 8.66 2.55 19.48
CA ILE A 560 9.60 1.49 19.88
C ILE A 560 10.59 2.00 20.94
N ARG A 561 11.17 3.19 20.76
CA ARG A 561 12.08 3.79 21.74
C ARG A 561 11.42 4.05 23.08
N ARG A 562 10.17 4.55 23.10
CA ARG A 562 9.41 4.72 24.34
C ARG A 562 9.14 3.39 25.04
N ALA A 563 8.72 2.37 24.28
CA ALA A 563 8.47 1.03 24.83
C ALA A 563 9.72 0.35 25.40
N ALA A 564 10.89 0.70 24.89
CA ALA A 564 12.18 0.21 25.41
C ALA A 564 12.60 0.90 26.72
N GLN A 565 12.13 2.10 27.00
CA GLN A 565 12.43 2.87 28.22
C GLN A 565 11.45 2.62 29.36
N SER A 566 10.23 2.18 29.04
CA SER A 566 9.19 1.82 30.01
C SER A 566 9.40 0.43 30.57
#